data_be169d52271d19f1f7e542740f983fdc
#
_entry.id   be169d52271d19f1f7e542740f983fdc
#
_cell.length_a   1.000
_cell.length_b   1.000
_cell.length_c   1.000
_cell.angle_alpha   90.00
_cell.angle_beta   90.00
_cell.angle_gamma   90.00
#
_symmetry.space_group_name_H-M   'P 1'
#
loop_
_entity.id
_entity.type
_entity.pdbx_description
1 polymer ?
#
loop_
_entity_poly.entity_id
_entity_poly.type
_entity_poly.pdbx_seq_one_letter_code
_entity_poly.pdbx_strand_id
1 'polypeptide(L)'
;TLPISRVEPRKDQPRREFDPAAIEELAASIREYGLIQPITVRPLDKGYYQIIAGERRWRASRAAGLKEVPVRILEADDKLAMELALVENLQREDLNPMEEAAGYKKLMDDYNLTQEQVASRVQKSRPAVTNALRLLSLGETLQKKVSSGKLSAGHARALLPLKTETLREKAAAEVESRGLSVRQTETLVASLLRQAEQTEKEEKKPPVVDYVREAEKALSDALGRGVKFQGGQKKGRIALEFYSADDREALMEALRHMDKPWKKK
;
A
#
# COMPACT_ATOMS: atom_id res chain seq x y z
N THR A 1 16.19 44.30 7.78
CA THR A 1 17.01 43.57 8.76
C THR A 1 16.40 43.67 10.15
N LEU A 2 16.70 42.71 11.01
CA LEU A 2 16.33 42.71 12.42
C LEU A 2 17.54 42.37 13.29
N PRO A 3 17.61 42.92 14.52
CA PRO A 3 18.62 42.44 15.48
C PRO A 3 18.45 40.96 15.76
N ILE A 4 19.51 40.18 15.66
CA ILE A 4 19.47 38.72 15.81
C ILE A 4 19.01 38.29 17.21
N SER A 5 19.18 39.17 18.21
CA SER A 5 18.69 38.97 19.57
C SER A 5 17.19 39.04 19.73
N ARG A 6 16.47 39.59 18.74
CA ARG A 6 15.00 39.64 18.71
C ARG A 6 14.39 38.50 17.92
N VAL A 7 15.20 37.63 17.32
CA VAL A 7 14.77 36.49 16.53
C VAL A 7 14.95 35.19 17.35
N GLU A 8 13.87 34.48 17.58
CA GLU A 8 13.85 33.31 18.43
C GLU A 8 13.48 32.04 17.64
N PRO A 9 14.12 30.91 17.93
CA PRO A 9 13.72 29.63 17.34
C PRO A 9 12.41 29.16 17.96
N ARG A 10 11.70 28.32 17.23
CA ARG A 10 10.47 27.70 17.69
C ARG A 10 10.76 26.54 18.64
N LYS A 11 10.01 26.40 19.74
CA LYS A 11 10.19 25.34 20.75
C LYS A 11 9.88 23.93 20.22
N ASP A 12 8.94 23.83 19.26
CA ASP A 12 8.42 22.57 18.71
C ASP A 12 9.02 22.24 17.33
N GLN A 13 10.29 22.52 17.11
CA GLN A 13 10.98 22.20 15.87
C GLN A 13 11.11 20.68 15.68
N PRO A 14 10.72 20.12 14.52
CA PRO A 14 10.88 18.70 14.23
C PRO A 14 12.34 18.25 14.14
N ARG A 15 13.25 19.17 13.76
CA ARG A 15 14.68 18.89 13.68
C ARG A 15 15.37 19.36 14.95
N ARG A 16 15.74 18.42 15.82
CA ARG A 16 16.46 18.71 17.09
C ARG A 16 17.97 18.61 16.97
N GLU A 17 18.47 17.81 16.04
CA GLU A 17 19.89 17.59 15.84
C GLU A 17 20.39 18.37 14.62
N PHE A 18 21.36 19.23 14.86
CA PHE A 18 22.07 19.97 13.84
C PHE A 18 23.54 19.59 13.93
N ASP A 19 24.11 19.13 12.82
CA ASP A 19 25.52 18.83 12.72
C ASP A 19 26.35 20.13 12.97
N PRO A 20 27.18 20.18 14.02
CA PRO A 20 27.97 21.34 14.34
C PRO A 20 28.94 21.72 13.20
N ALA A 21 29.51 20.74 12.50
CA ALA A 21 30.43 20.98 11.40
C ALA A 21 29.73 21.68 10.23
N ALA A 22 28.51 21.23 9.88
CA ALA A 22 27.72 21.85 8.82
C ALA A 22 27.20 23.25 9.19
N ILE A 23 27.04 23.56 10.49
CA ILE A 23 26.71 24.93 10.95
C ILE A 23 27.93 25.83 10.84
N GLU A 24 29.12 25.36 11.22
CA GLU A 24 30.37 26.15 11.14
C GLU A 24 30.77 26.43 9.69
N GLU A 25 30.65 25.46 8.80
CA GLU A 25 30.87 25.67 7.36
C GLU A 25 29.97 26.79 6.81
N LEU A 26 28.66 26.75 7.16
CA LEU A 26 27.73 27.79 6.77
C LEU A 26 28.06 29.14 7.44
N ALA A 27 28.54 29.13 8.69
CA ALA A 27 28.96 30.35 9.39
C ALA A 27 30.19 30.98 8.72
N ALA A 28 31.14 30.18 8.25
CA ALA A 28 32.29 30.68 7.49
C ALA A 28 31.86 31.38 6.19
N SER A 29 30.96 30.76 5.44
CA SER A 29 30.38 31.38 4.24
C SER A 29 29.60 32.66 4.55
N ILE A 30 28.88 32.70 5.67
CA ILE A 30 28.14 33.91 6.09
C ILE A 30 29.08 35.04 6.53
N ARG A 31 30.24 34.75 7.11
CA ARG A 31 31.27 35.75 7.44
C ARG A 31 31.87 36.43 6.19
N GLU A 32 31.99 35.64 5.11
CA GLU A 32 32.60 36.13 3.85
C GLU A 32 31.59 36.88 2.97
N TYR A 33 30.39 36.32 2.76
CA TYR A 33 29.44 36.84 1.81
C TYR A 33 28.17 37.45 2.42
N GLY A 34 28.04 37.37 3.74
CA GLY A 34 26.80 37.74 4.43
C GLY A 34 25.71 36.70 4.26
N LEU A 35 24.53 36.95 4.88
CA LEU A 35 23.36 36.10 4.74
C LEU A 35 22.57 36.49 3.49
N ILE A 36 22.75 35.75 2.40
CA ILE A 36 22.13 36.05 1.10
C ILE A 36 20.60 35.77 1.14
N GLN A 37 20.20 34.63 1.70
CA GLN A 37 18.78 34.27 1.80
C GLN A 37 18.18 34.70 3.16
N PRO A 38 17.15 35.55 3.18
CA PRO A 38 16.52 36.01 4.41
C PRO A 38 15.93 34.85 5.24
N ILE A 39 15.91 35.03 6.57
CA ILE A 39 15.22 34.18 7.50
C ILE A 39 13.73 34.56 7.48
N THR A 40 12.84 33.59 7.33
CA THR A 40 11.40 33.87 7.39
C THR A 40 10.92 33.83 8.84
N VAL A 41 10.32 34.94 9.29
CA VAL A 41 9.88 35.13 10.66
C VAL A 41 8.44 35.65 10.74
N ARG A 42 7.79 35.45 11.86
CA ARG A 42 6.52 36.13 12.19
C ARG A 42 6.68 37.01 13.44
N PRO A 43 5.89 38.06 13.57
CA PRO A 43 5.92 38.86 14.76
C PRO A 43 5.38 38.07 15.97
N LEU A 44 6.00 38.31 17.14
CA LEU A 44 5.53 37.93 18.46
C LEU A 44 5.23 39.20 19.27
N ASP A 45 4.69 39.00 20.45
CA ASP A 45 4.52 40.11 21.41
C ASP A 45 5.85 40.78 21.78
N LYS A 46 5.78 42.02 22.18
CA LYS A 46 6.92 42.79 22.68
C LYS A 46 8.04 43.05 21.68
N GLY A 47 7.78 42.94 20.37
CA GLY A 47 8.77 43.21 19.32
C GLY A 47 9.81 42.12 19.11
N TYR A 48 9.50 40.89 19.53
CA TYR A 48 10.24 39.69 19.17
C TYR A 48 9.65 39.03 17.92
N TYR A 49 10.45 38.17 17.32
CA TYR A 49 10.05 37.46 16.09
C TYR A 49 10.40 35.99 16.21
N GLN A 50 9.48 35.13 15.80
CA GLN A 50 9.67 33.70 15.79
C GLN A 50 10.04 33.19 14.39
N ILE A 51 11.04 32.33 14.32
CA ILE A 51 11.45 31.72 13.04
C ILE A 51 10.39 30.76 12.56
N ILE A 52 9.90 30.98 11.33
CA ILE A 52 9.08 30.04 10.57
C ILE A 52 9.99 29.09 9.78
N ALA A 53 10.98 29.65 9.04
CA ALA A 53 11.90 28.91 8.20
C ALA A 53 13.30 29.54 8.22
N GLY A 54 14.34 28.70 8.15
CA GLY A 54 15.73 29.15 8.11
C GLY A 54 16.49 29.06 9.43
N GLU A 55 16.15 28.14 10.33
CA GLU A 55 16.85 28.00 11.63
C GLU A 55 18.33 27.71 11.49
N ARG A 56 18.77 26.89 10.51
CA ARG A 56 20.21 26.67 10.24
C ARG A 56 20.91 27.98 9.93
N ARG A 57 20.31 28.83 9.11
CA ARG A 57 20.82 30.15 8.74
C ARG A 57 20.93 31.09 9.98
N TRP A 58 19.92 31.06 10.83
CA TRP A 58 19.97 31.83 12.08
C TRP A 58 21.06 31.33 13.02
N ARG A 59 21.21 30.01 13.23
CA ARG A 59 22.26 29.44 14.06
C ARG A 59 23.66 29.77 13.50
N ALA A 60 23.85 29.62 12.21
CA ALA A 60 25.10 29.96 11.52
C ALA A 60 25.39 31.47 11.58
N SER A 61 24.39 32.34 11.45
CA SER A 61 24.52 33.79 11.61
C SER A 61 24.93 34.18 13.04
N ARG A 62 24.44 33.49 14.06
CA ARG A 62 24.90 33.67 15.45
C ARG A 62 26.35 33.23 15.62
N ALA A 63 26.70 32.07 15.08
CA ALA A 63 28.09 31.58 15.11
C ALA A 63 29.04 32.46 14.30
N ALA A 64 28.56 33.09 13.23
CA ALA A 64 29.31 34.09 12.46
C ALA A 64 29.46 35.44 13.16
N GLY A 65 28.75 35.70 14.27
CA GLY A 65 28.82 36.93 15.05
C GLY A 65 28.04 38.12 14.46
N LEU A 66 27.06 37.86 13.59
CA LEU A 66 26.22 38.93 13.02
C LEU A 66 25.32 39.54 14.09
N LYS A 67 25.27 40.88 14.11
CA LYS A 67 24.37 41.63 15.01
C LYS A 67 22.97 41.75 14.44
N GLU A 68 22.83 41.79 13.12
CA GLU A 68 21.58 41.89 12.40
C GLU A 68 21.51 40.82 11.31
N VAL A 69 20.32 40.38 11.00
CA VAL A 69 20.03 39.41 9.91
C VAL A 69 18.90 39.91 9.02
N PRO A 70 19.02 39.69 7.70
CA PRO A 70 17.95 39.97 6.80
C PRO A 70 16.79 38.99 7.07
N VAL A 71 15.58 39.53 7.21
CA VAL A 71 14.39 38.75 7.48
C VAL A 71 13.28 39.07 6.51
N ARG A 72 12.42 38.06 6.27
CA ARG A 72 11.12 38.20 5.64
C ARG A 72 10.06 38.05 6.71
N ILE A 73 9.36 39.13 7.05
CA ILE A 73 8.27 39.12 8.02
C ILE A 73 6.99 38.62 7.31
N LEU A 74 6.36 37.59 7.86
CA LEU A 74 5.05 37.13 7.45
C LEU A 74 4.08 37.33 8.59
N GLU A 75 2.99 38.05 8.33
CA GLU A 75 1.85 38.12 9.23
C GLU A 75 1.08 36.81 9.14
N ALA A 76 1.44 35.87 9.98
CA ALA A 76 0.83 34.55 10.03
C ALA A 76 0.43 34.22 11.47
N ASP A 77 -0.77 33.69 11.62
CA ASP A 77 -1.17 33.05 12.87
C ASP A 77 -0.35 31.77 13.13
N ASP A 78 -0.51 31.18 14.30
CA ASP A 78 0.23 29.96 14.67
C ASP A 78 0.01 28.85 13.66
N LYS A 79 -1.23 28.68 13.17
CA LYS A 79 -1.62 27.63 12.25
C LYS A 79 -0.96 27.79 10.87
N LEU A 80 -1.03 29.00 10.32
CA LEU A 80 -0.41 29.30 9.01
C LEU A 80 1.13 29.21 9.08
N ALA A 81 1.72 29.69 10.19
CA ALA A 81 3.17 29.58 10.39
C ALA A 81 3.64 28.11 10.46
N MET A 82 2.85 27.24 11.11
CA MET A 82 3.12 25.80 11.17
C MET A 82 2.97 25.14 9.80
N GLU A 83 1.93 25.48 9.06
CA GLU A 83 1.70 24.98 7.72
C GLU A 83 2.86 25.35 6.78
N LEU A 84 3.26 26.64 6.76
CA LEU A 84 4.35 27.10 5.91
C LEU A 84 5.69 26.42 6.25
N ALA A 85 5.98 26.20 7.54
CA ALA A 85 7.16 25.50 7.97
C ALA A 85 7.13 24.01 7.52
N LEU A 86 5.98 23.37 7.56
CA LEU A 86 5.82 21.99 7.09
C LEU A 86 5.95 21.90 5.56
N VAL A 87 5.35 22.81 4.82
CA VAL A 87 5.48 22.91 3.36
C VAL A 87 6.93 23.13 2.94
N GLU A 88 7.66 24.04 3.61
CA GLU A 88 9.09 24.27 3.34
C GLU A 88 9.91 23.00 3.57
N ASN A 89 9.67 22.31 4.68
CA ASN A 89 10.36 21.05 4.95
C ASN A 89 10.04 19.96 3.91
N LEU A 90 8.82 19.93 3.38
CA LEU A 90 8.42 18.97 2.34
C LEU A 90 8.98 19.30 0.94
N GLN A 91 9.45 20.51 0.73
CA GLN A 91 10.10 20.90 -0.53
C GLN A 91 11.62 20.56 -0.55
N ARG A 92 12.12 19.92 0.51
CA ARG A 92 13.52 19.48 0.54
C ARG A 92 13.74 18.28 -0.37
N GLU A 93 14.90 18.22 -1.01
CA GLU A 93 15.28 17.15 -1.95
C GLU A 93 15.75 15.85 -1.25
N ASP A 94 16.07 15.92 0.04
CA ASP A 94 16.65 14.83 0.81
C ASP A 94 15.65 13.99 1.62
N LEU A 95 14.35 14.20 1.43
CA LEU A 95 13.31 13.43 2.10
C LEU A 95 13.20 12.01 1.53
N ASN A 96 13.10 11.03 2.43
CA ASN A 96 12.74 9.70 1.99
C ASN A 96 11.22 9.61 1.65
N PRO A 97 10.79 8.63 0.82
CA PRO A 97 9.39 8.53 0.39
C PRO A 97 8.36 8.36 1.51
N MET A 98 8.78 7.80 2.66
CA MET A 98 7.89 7.63 3.81
C MET A 98 7.73 8.93 4.60
N GLU A 99 8.80 9.72 4.73
CA GLU A 99 8.74 11.07 5.32
C GLU A 99 7.87 12.00 4.49
N GLU A 100 8.04 11.97 3.17
CA GLU A 100 7.22 12.73 2.23
C GLU A 100 5.74 12.37 2.38
N ALA A 101 5.40 11.07 2.40
CA ALA A 101 4.04 10.58 2.58
C ALA A 101 3.44 10.99 3.93
N ALA A 102 4.21 10.87 5.01
CA ALA A 102 3.79 11.27 6.35
C ALA A 102 3.53 12.79 6.45
N GLY A 103 4.39 13.58 5.81
CA GLY A 103 4.21 15.02 5.75
C GLY A 103 2.96 15.44 4.97
N TYR A 104 2.66 14.79 3.84
CA TYR A 104 1.42 15.03 3.11
C TYR A 104 0.18 14.67 3.93
N LYS A 105 0.23 13.52 4.61
CA LYS A 105 -0.85 13.12 5.52
C LYS A 105 -1.05 14.15 6.62
N LYS A 106 0.03 14.63 7.23
CA LYS A 106 -0.02 15.65 8.27
C LYS A 106 -0.63 16.97 7.78
N LEU A 107 -0.27 17.41 6.55
CA LEU A 107 -0.91 18.58 5.94
C LEU A 107 -2.42 18.40 5.77
N MET A 108 -2.87 17.21 5.39
CA MET A 108 -4.30 16.91 5.26
C MET A 108 -5.01 16.89 6.60
N ASP A 109 -4.45 16.20 7.59
CA ASP A 109 -5.09 15.97 8.89
C ASP A 109 -5.12 17.24 9.76
N ASP A 110 -3.99 17.98 9.89
CA ASP A 110 -3.86 19.12 10.77
C ASP A 110 -4.51 20.41 10.18
N TYR A 111 -4.51 20.52 8.84
CA TYR A 111 -4.97 21.72 8.15
C TYR A 111 -6.25 21.53 7.32
N ASN A 112 -6.84 20.31 7.34
CA ASN A 112 -8.04 19.95 6.59
C ASN A 112 -7.90 20.21 5.08
N LEU A 113 -6.70 19.93 4.52
CA LEU A 113 -6.42 20.15 3.11
C LEU A 113 -6.80 18.93 2.28
N THR A 114 -7.35 19.17 1.10
CA THR A 114 -7.53 18.12 0.09
C THR A 114 -6.20 17.74 -0.55
N GLN A 115 -6.12 16.55 -1.14
CA GLN A 115 -4.91 16.12 -1.88
C GLN A 115 -4.51 17.09 -2.98
N GLU A 116 -5.47 17.75 -3.60
CA GLU A 116 -5.23 18.76 -4.64
C GLU A 116 -4.62 20.05 -4.07
N GLN A 117 -5.12 20.50 -2.93
CA GLN A 117 -4.55 21.64 -2.22
C GLN A 117 -3.15 21.35 -1.69
N VAL A 118 -2.90 20.15 -1.15
CA VAL A 118 -1.55 19.72 -0.76
C VAL A 118 -0.62 19.74 -1.98
N ALA A 119 -1.03 19.13 -3.09
CA ALA A 119 -0.25 19.08 -4.33
C ALA A 119 0.15 20.48 -4.81
N SER A 120 -0.81 21.41 -4.84
CA SER A 120 -0.56 22.83 -5.20
C SER A 120 0.47 23.48 -4.27
N ARG A 121 0.35 23.28 -2.94
CA ARG A 121 1.25 23.91 -1.96
C ARG A 121 2.68 23.38 -2.00
N VAL A 122 2.84 22.06 -2.21
CA VAL A 122 4.15 21.43 -2.31
C VAL A 122 4.72 21.44 -3.74
N GLN A 123 4.03 22.05 -4.70
CA GLN A 123 4.41 22.12 -6.11
C GLN A 123 4.64 20.75 -6.76
N LYS A 124 3.81 19.77 -6.39
CA LYS A 124 3.79 18.43 -6.97
C LYS A 124 2.48 18.16 -7.69
N SER A 125 2.42 17.13 -8.52
CA SER A 125 1.17 16.71 -9.13
C SER A 125 0.27 15.98 -8.11
N ARG A 126 -1.06 16.11 -8.25
CA ARG A 126 -2.03 15.36 -7.43
C ARG A 126 -1.77 13.84 -7.46
N PRO A 127 -1.47 13.20 -8.62
CA PRO A 127 -1.10 11.79 -8.66
C PRO A 127 0.16 11.45 -7.83
N ALA A 128 1.15 12.36 -7.77
CA ALA A 128 2.33 12.15 -6.95
C ALA A 128 1.98 12.10 -5.45
N VAL A 129 1.19 13.06 -4.98
CA VAL A 129 0.69 13.09 -3.58
C VAL A 129 -0.16 11.85 -3.28
N THR A 130 -1.10 11.47 -4.15
CA THR A 130 -1.91 10.27 -3.99
C THR A 130 -1.04 9.01 -3.90
N ASN A 131 -0.04 8.89 -4.75
CA ASN A 131 0.88 7.75 -4.77
C ASN A 131 1.76 7.68 -3.51
N ALA A 132 2.22 8.80 -3.00
CA ALA A 132 2.95 8.85 -1.74
C ALA A 132 2.07 8.43 -0.56
N LEU A 133 0.86 8.98 -0.44
CA LEU A 133 -0.09 8.62 0.62
C LEU A 133 -0.43 7.14 0.65
N ARG A 134 -0.52 6.48 -0.51
CA ARG A 134 -0.76 5.04 -0.59
C ARG A 134 0.33 4.20 0.05
N LEU A 135 1.58 4.69 0.14
CA LEU A 135 2.67 3.97 0.81
C LEU A 135 2.42 3.79 2.30
N LEU A 136 1.67 4.71 2.93
CA LEU A 136 1.31 4.61 4.34
C LEU A 136 0.38 3.44 4.68
N SER A 137 -0.25 2.82 3.66
CA SER A 137 -1.09 1.62 3.82
C SER A 137 -0.29 0.31 3.82
N LEU A 138 1.02 0.36 3.67
CA LEU A 138 1.90 -0.79 3.81
C LEU A 138 2.14 -1.09 5.30
N GLY A 139 2.39 -2.35 5.62
CA GLY A 139 2.83 -2.74 6.96
C GLY A 139 4.19 -2.17 7.34
N GLU A 140 4.46 -2.08 8.63
CA GLU A 140 5.67 -1.45 9.17
C GLU A 140 6.97 -2.03 8.58
N THR A 141 7.02 -3.34 8.35
CA THR A 141 8.18 -4.02 7.77
C THR A 141 8.52 -3.45 6.40
N LEU A 142 7.52 -3.28 5.54
CA LEU A 142 7.71 -2.74 4.20
C LEU A 142 7.97 -1.24 4.21
N GLN A 143 7.32 -0.49 5.10
CA GLN A 143 7.61 0.93 5.29
C GLN A 143 9.09 1.16 5.69
N LYS A 144 9.64 0.34 6.60
CA LYS A 144 11.07 0.38 6.98
C LYS A 144 12.00 0.08 5.80
N LYS A 145 11.63 -0.84 4.92
CA LYS A 145 12.39 -1.16 3.71
C LYS A 145 12.37 -0.01 2.70
N VAL A 146 11.23 0.69 2.57
CA VAL A 146 11.12 1.88 1.70
C VAL A 146 11.92 3.04 2.28
N SER A 147 11.82 3.32 3.58
CA SER A 147 12.55 4.42 4.21
C SER A 147 14.07 4.22 4.19
N SER A 148 14.55 2.98 4.27
CA SER A 148 15.98 2.64 4.16
C SER A 148 16.51 2.54 2.73
N GLY A 149 15.65 2.72 1.71
CA GLY A 149 16.01 2.63 0.30
C GLY A 149 16.22 1.20 -0.23
N LYS A 150 16.02 0.15 0.60
CA LYS A 150 16.06 -1.26 0.16
C LYS A 150 14.97 -1.59 -0.85
N LEU A 151 13.82 -0.93 -0.73
CA LEU A 151 12.70 -1.05 -1.65
C LEU A 151 12.35 0.35 -2.19
N SER A 152 12.32 0.53 -3.51
CA SER A 152 11.93 1.83 -4.06
C SER A 152 10.42 2.07 -3.89
N ALA A 153 10.00 3.35 -3.88
CA ALA A 153 8.59 3.73 -3.86
C ALA A 153 7.78 3.11 -5.03
N GLY A 154 8.43 2.89 -6.18
CA GLY A 154 7.84 2.21 -7.34
C GLY A 154 7.51 0.75 -7.05
N HIS A 155 8.48 -0.01 -6.51
CA HIS A 155 8.26 -1.40 -6.11
C HIS A 155 7.19 -1.50 -5.02
N ALA A 156 7.26 -0.64 -4.01
CA ALA A 156 6.28 -0.61 -2.92
C ALA A 156 4.84 -0.38 -3.44
N ARG A 157 4.65 0.54 -4.40
CA ARG A 157 3.34 0.77 -5.03
C ARG A 157 2.85 -0.43 -5.82
N ALA A 158 3.75 -1.12 -6.53
CA ALA A 158 3.40 -2.32 -7.29
C ALA A 158 2.89 -3.46 -6.39
N LEU A 159 3.33 -3.52 -5.11
CA LEU A 159 2.91 -4.52 -4.14
C LEU A 159 1.54 -4.24 -3.51
N LEU A 160 1.06 -2.99 -3.52
CA LEU A 160 -0.20 -2.60 -2.86
C LEU A 160 -1.45 -3.37 -3.28
N PRO A 161 -1.60 -3.84 -4.54
CA PRO A 161 -2.77 -4.63 -4.94
C PRO A 161 -2.90 -5.99 -4.24
N LEU A 162 -1.82 -6.53 -3.67
CA LEU A 162 -1.88 -7.79 -2.93
C LEU A 162 -2.71 -7.62 -1.65
N LYS A 163 -3.66 -8.55 -1.43
CA LYS A 163 -4.70 -8.43 -0.38
C LYS A 163 -4.13 -8.56 1.04
N THR A 164 -3.11 -9.40 1.26
CA THR A 164 -2.57 -9.71 2.58
C THR A 164 -1.15 -9.19 2.75
N GLU A 165 -0.82 -8.77 3.97
CA GLU A 165 0.52 -8.28 4.30
C GLU A 165 1.58 -9.37 4.10
N THR A 166 1.27 -10.62 4.46
CA THR A 166 2.16 -11.77 4.26
C THR A 166 2.51 -12.01 2.80
N LEU A 167 1.57 -11.80 1.87
CA LEU A 167 1.84 -11.89 0.44
C LEU A 167 2.69 -10.73 -0.05
N ARG A 168 2.47 -9.52 0.47
CA ARG A 168 3.28 -8.34 0.15
C ARG A 168 4.73 -8.53 0.60
N GLU A 169 4.93 -9.05 1.82
CA GLU A 169 6.27 -9.32 2.36
C GLU A 169 7.01 -10.41 1.58
N LYS A 170 6.33 -11.51 1.22
CA LYS A 170 6.91 -12.56 0.36
C LYS A 170 7.30 -12.02 -1.01
N ALA A 171 6.41 -11.27 -1.65
CA ALA A 171 6.70 -10.67 -2.94
C ALA A 171 7.83 -9.64 -2.85
N ALA A 172 7.89 -8.83 -1.78
CA ALA A 172 9.00 -7.91 -1.54
C ALA A 172 10.34 -8.63 -1.36
N ALA A 173 10.37 -9.75 -0.64
CA ALA A 173 11.57 -10.57 -0.48
C ALA A 173 12.05 -11.15 -1.82
N GLU A 174 11.11 -11.56 -2.68
CA GLU A 174 11.44 -12.02 -4.03
C GLU A 174 11.98 -10.89 -4.91
N VAL A 175 11.38 -9.70 -4.84
CA VAL A 175 11.88 -8.49 -5.53
C VAL A 175 13.31 -8.17 -5.13
N GLU A 176 13.62 -8.20 -3.83
CA GLU A 176 14.96 -7.93 -3.30
C GLU A 176 15.97 -9.00 -3.70
N SER A 177 15.62 -10.28 -3.53
CA SER A 177 16.54 -11.40 -3.80
C SER A 177 16.89 -11.54 -5.29
N ARG A 178 15.94 -11.22 -6.18
CA ARG A 178 16.11 -11.32 -7.63
C ARG A 178 16.49 -10.00 -8.30
N GLY A 179 16.51 -8.90 -7.57
CA GLY A 179 16.81 -7.57 -8.12
C GLY A 179 15.82 -7.15 -9.22
N LEU A 180 14.52 -7.43 -9.04
CA LEU A 180 13.52 -7.16 -10.05
C LEU A 180 13.33 -5.65 -10.27
N SER A 181 13.12 -5.26 -11.52
CA SER A 181 12.67 -3.90 -11.85
C SER A 181 11.19 -3.70 -11.46
N VAL A 182 10.73 -2.43 -11.42
CA VAL A 182 9.32 -2.10 -11.11
C VAL A 182 8.35 -2.83 -12.05
N ARG A 183 8.64 -2.86 -13.37
CA ARG A 183 7.81 -3.58 -14.36
C ARG A 183 7.75 -5.08 -14.12
N GLN A 184 8.88 -5.69 -13.76
CA GLN A 184 8.93 -7.12 -13.41
C GLN A 184 8.14 -7.39 -12.11
N THR A 185 8.21 -6.49 -11.14
CA THR A 185 7.42 -6.56 -9.92
C THR A 185 5.91 -6.47 -10.21
N GLU A 186 5.48 -5.58 -11.09
CA GLU A 186 4.09 -5.50 -11.54
C GLU A 186 3.62 -6.82 -12.20
N THR A 187 4.47 -7.42 -13.03
CA THR A 187 4.20 -8.73 -13.65
C THR A 187 4.09 -9.84 -12.61
N LEU A 188 4.99 -9.88 -11.64
CA LEU A 188 4.96 -10.82 -10.53
C LEU A 188 3.66 -10.69 -9.72
N VAL A 189 3.29 -9.47 -9.34
CA VAL A 189 2.05 -9.18 -8.61
C VAL A 189 0.82 -9.61 -9.40
N ALA A 190 0.78 -9.32 -10.71
CA ALA A 190 -0.32 -9.75 -11.58
C ALA A 190 -0.46 -11.28 -11.64
N SER A 191 0.66 -12.02 -11.66
CA SER A 191 0.64 -13.48 -11.62
C SER A 191 0.12 -14.02 -10.29
N LEU A 192 0.55 -13.45 -9.16
CA LEU A 192 0.09 -13.83 -7.82
C LEU A 192 -1.40 -13.56 -7.62
N LEU A 193 -1.91 -12.44 -8.12
CA LEU A 193 -3.34 -12.14 -8.08
C LEU A 193 -4.17 -13.15 -8.88
N ARG A 194 -3.72 -13.52 -10.10
CA ARG A 194 -4.40 -14.54 -10.91
C ARG A 194 -4.42 -15.90 -10.22
N GLN A 195 -3.31 -16.31 -9.61
CA GLN A 195 -3.25 -17.57 -8.85
C GLN A 195 -4.23 -17.55 -7.66
N ALA A 196 -4.26 -16.44 -6.90
CA ALA A 196 -5.18 -16.29 -5.78
C ALA A 196 -6.66 -16.35 -6.22
N GLU A 197 -7.00 -15.72 -7.35
CA GLU A 197 -8.35 -15.79 -7.93
C GLU A 197 -8.74 -17.19 -8.41
N GLN A 198 -7.79 -17.95 -8.96
CA GLN A 198 -8.02 -19.33 -9.37
C GLN A 198 -8.28 -20.23 -8.18
N THR A 199 -7.48 -20.11 -7.12
CA THR A 199 -7.67 -20.85 -5.88
C THR A 199 -9.03 -20.54 -5.22
N GLU A 200 -9.42 -19.26 -5.15
CA GLU A 200 -10.73 -18.86 -4.63
C GLU A 200 -11.91 -19.40 -5.48
N LYS A 201 -11.71 -19.54 -6.79
CA LYS A 201 -12.73 -20.12 -7.69
C LYS A 201 -12.80 -21.65 -7.56
N GLU A 202 -11.70 -22.32 -7.30
CA GLU A 202 -11.66 -23.77 -7.06
C GLU A 202 -12.27 -24.13 -5.70
N GLU A 203 -11.98 -23.36 -4.65
CA GLU A 203 -12.58 -23.56 -3.32
C GLU A 203 -14.10 -23.28 -3.30
N LYS A 204 -14.59 -22.37 -4.15
CA LYS A 204 -16.03 -22.05 -4.26
C LYS A 204 -16.82 -22.99 -5.18
N LYS A 205 -16.16 -23.92 -5.88
CA LYS A 205 -16.89 -24.98 -6.58
C LYS A 205 -17.45 -25.92 -5.50
N PRO A 206 -18.79 -26.06 -5.42
CA PRO A 206 -19.35 -27.06 -4.51
C PRO A 206 -18.73 -28.42 -4.86
N PRO A 207 -18.46 -29.29 -3.87
CA PRO A 207 -17.98 -30.63 -4.17
C PRO A 207 -18.94 -31.20 -5.20
N VAL A 208 -18.39 -31.62 -6.34
CA VAL A 208 -19.17 -32.32 -7.36
C VAL A 208 -19.54 -33.64 -6.71
N VAL A 209 -20.68 -33.67 -6.03
CA VAL A 209 -21.29 -34.90 -5.58
C VAL A 209 -21.66 -35.61 -6.88
N ASP A 210 -20.95 -36.68 -7.17
CA ASP A 210 -21.23 -37.51 -8.34
C ASP A 210 -22.46 -38.33 -8.02
N TYR A 211 -23.63 -37.65 -8.16
CA TYR A 211 -24.93 -38.25 -7.94
C TYR A 211 -25.12 -39.53 -8.74
N VAL A 212 -24.42 -39.66 -9.86
CA VAL A 212 -24.43 -40.86 -10.69
C VAL A 212 -23.74 -41.99 -9.97
N ARG A 213 -22.60 -41.77 -9.40
CA ARG A 213 -21.85 -42.76 -8.61
C ARG A 213 -22.57 -43.16 -7.32
N GLU A 214 -23.17 -42.20 -6.62
CA GLU A 214 -23.97 -42.50 -5.43
C GLU A 214 -25.19 -43.34 -5.81
N ALA A 215 -25.90 -43.00 -6.89
CA ALA A 215 -27.04 -43.78 -7.40
C ALA A 215 -26.63 -45.17 -7.90
N GLU A 216 -25.48 -45.29 -8.60
CA GLU A 216 -24.90 -46.58 -8.99
C GLU A 216 -24.63 -47.46 -7.75
N LYS A 217 -24.01 -46.92 -6.73
CA LYS A 217 -23.74 -47.66 -5.50
C LYS A 217 -25.01 -48.07 -4.75
N ALA A 218 -25.94 -47.16 -4.56
CA ALA A 218 -27.19 -47.44 -3.88
C ALA A 218 -28.04 -48.52 -4.61
N LEU A 219 -28.05 -48.49 -5.94
CA LEU A 219 -28.74 -49.50 -6.73
C LEU A 219 -27.96 -50.83 -6.75
N SER A 220 -26.67 -50.81 -6.79
CA SER A 220 -25.82 -52.01 -6.69
C SER A 220 -26.01 -52.71 -5.35
N ASP A 221 -26.03 -51.95 -4.26
CA ASP A 221 -26.25 -52.48 -2.91
C ASP A 221 -27.69 -53.06 -2.77
N ALA A 222 -28.70 -52.39 -3.32
CA ALA A 222 -30.11 -52.83 -3.26
C ALA A 222 -30.40 -54.06 -4.13
N LEU A 223 -29.73 -54.18 -5.28
CA LEU A 223 -29.97 -55.26 -6.23
C LEU A 223 -28.98 -56.43 -6.10
N GLY A 224 -27.94 -56.26 -5.25
CA GLY A 224 -26.89 -57.28 -5.06
C GLY A 224 -26.07 -57.59 -6.32
N ARG A 225 -26.03 -56.64 -7.28
CA ARG A 225 -25.34 -56.81 -8.57
C ARG A 225 -24.79 -55.48 -9.09
N GLY A 226 -23.80 -55.56 -9.99
CA GLY A 226 -23.22 -54.39 -10.62
C GLY A 226 -24.22 -53.59 -11.43
N VAL A 227 -24.34 -52.29 -11.13
CA VAL A 227 -25.18 -51.30 -11.84
C VAL A 227 -24.28 -50.20 -12.37
N LYS A 228 -24.42 -49.89 -13.67
CA LYS A 228 -23.70 -48.77 -14.30
C LYS A 228 -24.64 -47.89 -15.11
N PHE A 229 -24.56 -46.58 -14.89
CA PHE A 229 -25.18 -45.58 -15.72
C PHE A 229 -24.29 -45.18 -16.87
N GLN A 230 -24.76 -45.29 -18.11
CA GLN A 230 -24.03 -44.90 -19.30
C GLN A 230 -24.84 -43.85 -20.08
N GLY A 231 -24.24 -42.70 -20.36
CA GLY A 231 -24.84 -41.62 -21.15
C GLY A 231 -24.78 -40.27 -20.50
N GLY A 232 -25.49 -39.27 -21.06
CA GLY A 232 -25.53 -37.90 -20.58
C GLY A 232 -26.82 -37.57 -19.83
N GLN A 233 -26.96 -36.31 -19.36
CA GLN A 233 -28.11 -35.85 -18.53
C GLN A 233 -29.47 -36.01 -19.17
N LYS A 234 -29.60 -36.04 -20.53
CA LYS A 234 -30.90 -36.11 -21.22
C LYS A 234 -31.24 -37.51 -21.75
N LYS A 235 -30.25 -38.33 -22.05
CA LYS A 235 -30.41 -39.70 -22.54
C LYS A 235 -29.30 -40.56 -21.99
N GLY A 236 -29.65 -41.72 -21.45
CA GLY A 236 -28.72 -42.69 -20.93
C GLY A 236 -29.33 -44.09 -20.93
N ARG A 237 -28.52 -45.06 -20.57
CA ARG A 237 -28.89 -46.44 -20.35
C ARG A 237 -28.39 -46.89 -18.98
N ILE A 238 -29.13 -47.82 -18.37
CA ILE A 238 -28.71 -48.48 -17.14
C ILE A 238 -28.27 -49.89 -17.57
N ALA A 239 -27.02 -50.25 -17.24
CA ALA A 239 -26.52 -51.62 -17.45
C ALA A 239 -26.55 -52.35 -16.11
N LEU A 240 -27.17 -53.52 -16.09
CA LEU A 240 -27.21 -54.45 -14.97
C LEU A 240 -26.35 -55.67 -15.31
N GLU A 241 -25.48 -56.05 -14.39
CA GLU A 241 -24.65 -57.22 -14.55
C GLU A 241 -25.44 -58.49 -14.18
N PHE A 242 -25.21 -59.59 -14.95
CA PHE A 242 -25.70 -60.94 -14.62
C PHE A 242 -24.49 -61.88 -14.63
N TYR A 243 -24.54 -62.93 -13.79
CA TYR A 243 -23.37 -63.78 -13.52
C TYR A 243 -23.52 -65.22 -14.07
N SER A 244 -24.69 -65.60 -14.54
CA SER A 244 -24.97 -66.87 -15.19
C SER A 244 -26.15 -66.78 -16.18
N ALA A 245 -26.40 -67.82 -16.97
CA ALA A 245 -27.57 -67.90 -17.86
C ALA A 245 -28.86 -67.90 -17.06
N ASP A 246 -28.95 -68.63 -15.97
CA ASP A 246 -30.11 -68.73 -15.08
C ASP A 246 -30.37 -67.39 -14.37
N ASP A 247 -29.29 -66.70 -13.90
CA ASP A 247 -29.40 -65.35 -13.31
C ASP A 247 -29.93 -64.32 -14.29
N ARG A 248 -29.52 -64.42 -15.57
CA ARG A 248 -30.05 -63.59 -16.63
C ARG A 248 -31.56 -63.79 -16.82
N GLU A 249 -32.05 -65.08 -16.85
CA GLU A 249 -33.46 -65.37 -17.00
C GLU A 249 -34.27 -64.88 -15.80
N ALA A 250 -33.78 -65.11 -14.58
CA ALA A 250 -34.40 -64.57 -13.35
C ALA A 250 -34.46 -63.05 -13.36
N LEU A 251 -33.40 -62.34 -13.78
CA LEU A 251 -33.38 -60.90 -13.94
C LEU A 251 -34.41 -60.40 -14.97
N MET A 252 -34.49 -61.07 -16.10
CA MET A 252 -35.44 -60.75 -17.14
C MET A 252 -36.90 -60.96 -16.69
N GLU A 253 -37.16 -61.98 -15.90
CA GLU A 253 -38.48 -62.25 -15.32
C GLU A 253 -38.85 -61.21 -14.28
N ALA A 254 -37.91 -60.85 -13.39
CA ALA A 254 -38.14 -59.78 -12.40
C ALA A 254 -38.44 -58.42 -13.08
N LEU A 255 -37.71 -58.08 -14.16
CA LEU A 255 -37.97 -56.86 -14.93
C LEU A 255 -39.31 -56.86 -15.67
N ARG A 256 -39.84 -58.06 -16.06
CA ARG A 256 -41.16 -58.21 -16.70
C ARG A 256 -42.29 -57.99 -15.68
N HIS A 257 -42.12 -58.42 -14.43
CA HIS A 257 -43.09 -58.27 -13.35
C HIS A 257 -43.07 -56.93 -12.65
N MET A 258 -42.11 -56.04 -12.97
CA MET A 258 -42.13 -54.65 -12.48
C MET A 258 -43.34 -53.93 -13.08
N ASP A 259 -44.30 -53.52 -12.23
CA ASP A 259 -45.38 -52.62 -12.64
C ASP A 259 -44.79 -51.38 -13.31
N LYS A 260 -45.34 -51.02 -14.49
CA LYS A 260 -44.80 -49.97 -15.36
C LYS A 260 -45.12 -48.57 -14.82
N PRO A 261 -44.31 -47.98 -13.90
CA PRO A 261 -44.65 -46.67 -13.32
C PRO A 261 -44.33 -45.52 -14.28
N TRP A 262 -43.64 -45.76 -15.42
CA TRP A 262 -43.21 -44.73 -16.38
C TRP A 262 -43.99 -44.72 -17.69
N LYS A 263 -45.34 -44.65 -17.61
CA LYS A 263 -46.08 -44.23 -18.79
C LYS A 263 -45.71 -42.78 -19.11
N LYS A 264 -45.22 -42.55 -20.33
CA LYS A 264 -45.03 -41.21 -20.87
C LYS A 264 -46.31 -40.38 -20.67
N LYS A 265 -46.18 -39.21 -20.02
CA LYS A 265 -47.11 -38.10 -20.25
C LYS A 265 -46.83 -37.52 -21.62
#